data_5d1717e01e46b721d09ea274125911b8
#
_entry.id   5d1717e01e46b721d09ea274125911b8
#
_cell.length_a   1.000
_cell.length_b   1.000
_cell.length_c   1.000
_cell.angle_alpha   90.00
_cell.angle_beta   90.00
_cell.angle_gamma   90.00
#
_symmetry.space_group_name_H-M   'P 1'
#
loop_
_entity.id
_entity.type
_entity.pdbx_description
1 polymer ?
#
loop_
_entity_poly.entity_id
_entity_poly.type
_entity_poly.pdbx_seq_one_letter_code
_entity_poly.pdbx_strand_id
1 'polypeptide(L)'
;MANIFNRKKLREKDAIEKAVGQYFGLLTAYSPVFTTFEGSVYEAELCRAAIHSFAQHASMLEPRVYGSADPAFANRMRQPNELMNVKQYLYRLATVYKATNNAFIAPVCDDAQGEHLIGFYPLVPSKCELVTVNNTVYLRYNFAGSVYGAIEFDRVGRMMQYYFRDEIRGEGNESLRPTMDMIHAQNEGIVEGVKSSAFIRFIARVGNVLKEGTIKDEQKRFRENALNPENNGGVMIFDSKYAEVKQVNSTPFVVDDKQMQIIRDNVYMHFGTNEKIIKNEYSPEQWSAYCKGEVEPFALEASLVHTRMKYTEREISSGNKIYLSSGRLDFISTQDKIKLITDLRDRGMISANEGRELLGMTPIGEDGDVFYIRRDYATVKELQAPAEAAPESETNNAV
;
A
#
# COMPACT_ATOMS: atom_id res chain seq x y z
N MET A 1 39.80 13.48 0.39
CA MET A 1 38.84 13.05 -0.62
C MET A 1 37.52 13.74 -0.34
N ALA A 2 36.99 14.48 -1.29
CA ALA A 2 35.81 15.28 -1.08
C ALA A 2 34.61 14.36 -0.94
N ASN A 3 33.91 14.47 0.18
CA ASN A 3 32.65 13.82 0.50
C ASN A 3 31.69 13.98 -0.69
N ILE A 4 31.24 12.89 -1.28
CA ILE A 4 30.39 12.89 -2.47
C ILE A 4 29.06 13.61 -2.17
N PHE A 5 28.64 13.64 -0.91
CA PHE A 5 27.51 14.44 -0.42
C PHE A 5 27.79 15.95 -0.34
N ASN A 6 29.05 16.34 -0.29
CA ASN A 6 29.44 17.73 -0.07
C ASN A 6 29.50 18.57 -1.35
N ARG A 7 29.04 18.05 -2.47
CA ARG A 7 28.80 18.86 -3.66
C ARG A 7 27.51 19.65 -3.52
N LYS A 8 27.60 20.65 -2.64
CA LYS A 8 26.72 21.82 -2.47
C LYS A 8 25.22 21.53 -2.59
N LYS A 9 24.47 21.86 -1.53
CA LYS A 9 23.01 22.08 -1.49
C LYS A 9 22.40 22.62 -2.80
N LEU A 10 23.14 23.42 -3.55
CA LEU A 10 22.74 23.90 -4.89
C LEU A 10 22.59 22.78 -5.92
N ARG A 11 23.46 21.77 -5.94
CA ARG A 11 23.37 20.68 -6.92
C ARG A 11 22.34 19.64 -6.59
N GLU A 12 22.08 19.38 -5.30
CA GLU A 12 20.98 18.51 -4.89
C GLU A 12 19.63 19.18 -5.13
N LYS A 13 19.51 20.47 -4.83
CA LYS A 13 18.31 21.25 -5.14
C LYS A 13 18.07 21.32 -6.65
N ASP A 14 19.11 21.61 -7.45
CA ASP A 14 19.05 21.61 -8.91
C ASP A 14 18.76 20.20 -9.50
N ALA A 15 19.24 19.14 -8.85
CA ALA A 15 18.99 17.76 -9.29
C ALA A 15 17.55 17.33 -8.93
N ILE A 16 17.06 17.69 -7.75
CA ILE A 16 15.68 17.45 -7.33
C ILE A 16 14.74 18.32 -8.16
N GLU A 17 15.04 19.61 -8.37
CA GLU A 17 14.24 20.47 -9.25
C GLU A 17 14.23 20.00 -10.71
N LYS A 18 15.36 19.49 -11.23
CA LYS A 18 15.39 18.86 -12.55
C LYS A 18 14.64 17.54 -12.60
N ALA A 19 14.76 16.70 -11.58
CA ALA A 19 14.00 15.45 -11.50
C ALA A 19 12.49 15.72 -11.36
N VAL A 20 12.11 16.71 -10.55
CA VAL A 20 10.73 17.18 -10.41
C VAL A 20 10.24 17.82 -11.70
N GLY A 21 11.03 18.66 -12.35
CA GLY A 21 10.68 19.28 -13.63
C GLY A 21 10.50 18.25 -14.76
N GLN A 22 11.34 17.23 -14.81
CA GLN A 22 11.19 16.11 -15.75
C GLN A 22 9.99 15.23 -15.41
N TYR A 23 9.71 15.03 -14.11
CA TYR A 23 8.56 14.27 -13.67
C TYR A 23 7.25 15.01 -13.98
N PHE A 24 7.21 16.33 -13.77
CA PHE A 24 6.07 17.16 -14.18
C PHE A 24 5.94 17.26 -15.71
N GLY A 25 7.02 17.31 -16.46
CA GLY A 25 7.00 17.23 -17.91
C GLY A 25 6.42 15.91 -18.44
N LEU A 26 6.69 14.79 -17.76
CA LEU A 26 6.11 13.47 -18.02
C LEU A 26 4.62 13.42 -17.62
N LEU A 27 4.22 14.10 -16.55
CA LEU A 27 2.82 14.16 -16.11
C LEU A 27 1.94 14.96 -17.08
N THR A 28 2.47 15.97 -17.77
CA THR A 28 1.74 16.69 -18.82
C THR A 28 1.64 15.93 -20.14
N ALA A 29 2.47 14.90 -20.34
CA ALA A 29 2.43 13.96 -21.46
C ALA A 29 1.72 12.64 -21.08
N TYR A 30 0.68 12.68 -20.24
CA TYR A 30 -0.16 11.52 -19.95
C TYR A 30 -0.93 11.10 -21.20
N SER A 31 -0.28 10.30 -22.01
CA SER A 31 -0.94 9.41 -22.96
C SER A 31 -1.20 8.12 -22.21
N PRO A 32 -2.43 7.60 -22.14
CA PRO A 32 -2.68 6.26 -21.65
C PRO A 32 -2.01 5.29 -22.61
N VAL A 33 -0.79 4.93 -22.32
CA VAL A 33 -0.11 3.83 -22.99
C VAL A 33 -0.72 2.58 -22.35
N PHE A 34 -1.52 1.86 -23.11
CA PHE A 34 -1.81 0.46 -22.84
C PHE A 34 -0.47 -0.26 -22.99
N THR A 35 0.28 -0.34 -21.91
CA THR A 35 1.52 -1.09 -21.88
C THR A 35 1.15 -2.56 -21.85
N THR A 36 1.53 -3.27 -22.89
CA THR A 36 1.64 -4.73 -22.86
C THR A 36 2.36 -5.11 -21.58
N PHE A 37 1.84 -6.12 -20.88
CA PHE A 37 2.39 -6.60 -19.62
C PHE A 37 3.87 -7.04 -19.82
N GLU A 38 4.80 -6.22 -19.43
CA GLU A 38 6.23 -6.52 -19.36
C GLU A 38 6.67 -6.91 -17.94
N GLY A 39 5.89 -7.79 -17.30
CA GLY A 39 6.35 -8.55 -16.14
C GLY A 39 6.54 -7.84 -14.81
N SER A 40 6.18 -6.56 -14.65
CA SER A 40 6.20 -5.89 -13.35
C SER A 40 4.93 -6.20 -12.56
N VAL A 41 5.09 -6.73 -11.34
CA VAL A 41 3.97 -7.06 -10.44
C VAL A 41 3.05 -5.87 -10.19
N TYR A 42 3.60 -4.67 -10.08
CA TYR A 42 2.83 -3.45 -9.85
C TYR A 42 1.99 -3.00 -11.07
N GLU A 43 2.28 -3.50 -12.27
CA GLU A 43 1.53 -3.17 -13.49
C GLU A 43 0.26 -3.99 -13.64
N ALA A 44 0.20 -5.14 -12.98
CA ALA A 44 -1.01 -5.96 -12.97
C ALA A 44 -2.11 -5.32 -12.12
N GLU A 45 -3.31 -5.25 -12.66
CA GLU A 45 -4.48 -4.60 -12.04
C GLU A 45 -4.79 -5.14 -10.64
N LEU A 46 -4.88 -6.47 -10.49
CA LEU A 46 -5.17 -7.10 -9.21
C LEU A 46 -4.08 -6.87 -8.16
N CYS A 47 -2.81 -6.95 -8.57
CA CYS A 47 -1.69 -6.69 -7.69
C CYS A 47 -1.66 -5.21 -7.26
N ARG A 48 -1.88 -4.30 -8.22
CA ARG A 48 -1.97 -2.87 -7.93
C ARG A 48 -3.10 -2.55 -6.97
N ALA A 49 -4.28 -3.17 -7.13
CA ALA A 49 -5.41 -2.99 -6.22
C ALA A 49 -5.08 -3.45 -4.79
N ALA A 50 -4.44 -4.62 -4.63
CA ALA A 50 -4.01 -5.14 -3.33
C ALA A 50 -2.96 -4.25 -2.67
N ILE A 51 -1.92 -3.85 -3.41
CA ILE A 51 -0.85 -2.96 -2.94
C ILE A 51 -1.41 -1.58 -2.60
N HIS A 52 -2.31 -1.02 -3.43
CA HIS A 52 -2.95 0.26 -3.19
C HIS A 52 -3.76 0.26 -1.90
N SER A 53 -4.59 -0.78 -1.68
CA SER A 53 -5.36 -0.94 -0.46
C SER A 53 -4.46 -0.95 0.78
N PHE A 54 -3.39 -1.73 0.77
CA PHE A 54 -2.41 -1.74 1.85
C PHE A 54 -1.76 -0.36 2.06
N ALA A 55 -1.28 0.26 0.97
CA ALA A 55 -0.62 1.56 1.04
C ALA A 55 -1.54 2.69 1.55
N GLN A 56 -2.83 2.65 1.21
CA GLN A 56 -3.82 3.57 1.77
C GLN A 56 -3.91 3.43 3.28
N HIS A 57 -4.06 2.20 3.78
CA HIS A 57 -4.16 1.96 5.22
C HIS A 57 -2.86 2.29 5.96
N ALA A 58 -1.71 1.91 5.41
CA ALA A 58 -0.40 2.27 5.96
C ALA A 58 -0.17 3.80 5.96
N SER A 59 -0.72 4.52 4.99
CA SER A 59 -0.62 6.00 4.94
C SER A 59 -1.40 6.73 6.01
N MET A 60 -2.32 6.03 6.71
CA MET A 60 -3.08 6.58 7.84
C MET A 60 -2.36 6.46 9.18
N LEU A 61 -1.17 5.83 9.20
CA LEU A 61 -0.35 5.77 10.40
C LEU A 61 0.15 7.16 10.79
N GLU A 62 0.08 7.46 12.09
CA GLU A 62 0.53 8.72 12.65
C GLU A 62 1.91 8.58 13.29
N PRO A 63 2.91 9.35 12.85
CA PRO A 63 4.20 9.37 13.49
C PRO A 63 4.13 10.12 14.82
N ARG A 64 4.57 9.48 15.89
CA ARG A 64 4.75 10.06 17.22
C ARG A 64 6.22 9.98 17.59
N VAL A 65 6.77 11.10 18.05
CA VAL A 65 8.16 11.20 18.51
C VAL A 65 8.15 11.27 20.02
N TYR A 66 8.86 10.36 20.65
CA TYR A 66 9.00 10.30 22.09
C TYR A 66 10.43 10.63 22.49
N GLY A 67 10.59 11.22 23.68
CA GLY A 67 11.88 11.58 24.25
C GLY A 67 12.20 13.07 24.09
N SER A 68 13.31 13.48 24.66
CA SER A 68 13.71 14.90 24.78
C SER A 68 14.87 15.29 23.86
N ALA A 69 15.44 14.36 23.09
CA ALA A 69 16.64 14.66 22.28
C ALA A 69 16.37 15.66 21.15
N ASP A 70 15.21 15.56 20.49
CA ASP A 70 14.79 16.52 19.45
C ASP A 70 13.27 16.69 19.43
N PRO A 71 12.69 17.51 20.35
CA PRO A 71 11.24 17.72 20.40
C PRO A 71 10.67 18.36 19.12
N ALA A 72 11.48 19.13 18.40
CA ALA A 72 11.06 19.79 17.16
C ALA A 72 10.88 18.81 15.99
N PHE A 73 11.48 17.63 16.09
CA PHE A 73 11.41 16.61 15.04
C PHE A 73 10.00 16.08 14.80
N ALA A 74 9.13 16.10 15.82
CA ALA A 74 7.72 15.73 15.69
C ALA A 74 7.00 16.55 14.61
N ASN A 75 7.28 17.86 14.53
CA ASN A 75 6.71 18.71 13.49
C ASN A 75 7.32 18.44 12.11
N ARG A 76 8.60 18.10 12.05
CA ARG A 76 9.26 17.73 10.80
C ARG A 76 8.75 16.41 10.23
N MET A 77 8.34 15.46 11.08
CA MET A 77 7.72 14.21 10.66
C MET A 77 6.39 14.39 9.93
N ARG A 78 5.71 15.53 10.08
CA ARG A 78 4.48 15.84 9.29
C ARG A 78 4.81 16.11 7.82
N GLN A 79 6.01 16.57 7.54
CA GLN A 79 6.53 16.80 6.19
C GLN A 79 7.97 16.25 6.09
N PRO A 80 8.13 14.92 5.91
CA PRO A 80 9.43 14.26 5.98
C PRO A 80 10.42 14.71 4.90
N ASN A 81 9.97 15.34 3.84
CA ASN A 81 10.79 15.94 2.80
C ASN A 81 10.03 17.05 2.05
N GLU A 82 10.73 17.80 1.21
CA GLU A 82 10.16 18.95 0.47
C GLU A 82 9.03 18.55 -0.50
N LEU A 83 9.00 17.30 -0.97
CA LEU A 83 8.09 16.82 -2.00
C LEU A 83 6.84 16.14 -1.46
N MET A 84 6.89 15.61 -0.24
CA MET A 84 5.86 14.73 0.30
C MET A 84 5.52 15.09 1.74
N ASN A 85 4.22 15.21 2.03
CA ASN A 85 3.73 15.15 3.40
C ASN A 85 3.80 13.71 3.94
N VAL A 86 3.58 13.52 5.23
CA VAL A 86 3.69 12.21 5.89
C VAL A 86 2.80 11.15 5.25
N LYS A 87 1.58 11.50 4.86
CA LYS A 87 0.64 10.55 4.21
C LYS A 87 1.16 10.08 2.86
N GLN A 88 1.66 11.00 2.04
CA GLN A 88 2.25 10.68 0.74
C GLN A 88 3.54 9.87 0.88
N TYR A 89 4.36 10.21 1.88
CA TYR A 89 5.58 9.50 2.21
C TYR A 89 5.30 8.05 2.60
N LEU A 90 4.40 7.83 3.56
CA LEU A 90 4.04 6.48 4.03
C LEU A 90 3.34 5.67 2.93
N TYR A 91 2.47 6.30 2.15
CA TYR A 91 1.85 5.65 0.99
C TYR A 91 2.90 5.15 -0.01
N ARG A 92 3.87 6.00 -0.37
CA ARG A 92 4.93 5.62 -1.29
C ARG A 92 5.86 4.56 -0.70
N LEU A 93 6.23 4.70 0.58
CA LEU A 93 7.05 3.72 1.29
C LEU A 93 6.38 2.34 1.31
N ALA A 94 5.10 2.28 1.69
CA ALA A 94 4.30 1.06 1.71
C ALA A 94 4.12 0.46 0.31
N THR A 95 3.89 1.30 -0.71
CA THR A 95 3.79 0.84 -2.10
C THR A 95 5.09 0.19 -2.57
N VAL A 96 6.23 0.83 -2.34
CA VAL A 96 7.54 0.29 -2.73
C VAL A 96 7.81 -1.00 -1.96
N TYR A 97 7.55 -1.02 -0.65
CA TYR A 97 7.74 -2.17 0.22
C TYR A 97 6.98 -3.41 -0.26
N LYS A 98 5.69 -3.28 -0.58
CA LYS A 98 4.87 -4.39 -1.09
C LYS A 98 5.15 -4.75 -2.55
N ALA A 99 5.46 -3.77 -3.40
CA ALA A 99 5.72 -4.03 -4.81
C ALA A 99 7.05 -4.74 -5.07
N THR A 100 8.06 -4.49 -4.25
CA THR A 100 9.43 -4.99 -4.46
C THR A 100 9.96 -5.84 -3.30
N ASN A 101 9.18 -6.01 -2.23
CA ASN A 101 9.59 -6.64 -0.96
C ASN A 101 10.81 -5.98 -0.31
N ASN A 102 11.18 -4.80 -0.79
CA ASN A 102 12.31 -4.02 -0.33
C ASN A 102 11.94 -2.55 -0.34
N ALA A 103 12.32 -1.81 0.68
CA ALA A 103 12.24 -0.36 0.68
C ALA A 103 13.49 0.22 1.33
N PHE A 104 14.15 1.12 0.63
CA PHE A 104 15.27 1.86 1.15
C PHE A 104 14.83 3.28 1.48
N ILE A 105 15.32 3.79 2.61
CA ILE A 105 14.99 5.12 3.10
C ILE A 105 16.29 5.92 3.17
N ALA A 106 16.36 7.00 2.41
CA ALA A 106 17.49 7.94 2.47
C ALA A 106 17.27 8.96 3.58
N PRO A 107 18.31 9.31 4.36
CA PRO A 107 18.25 10.43 5.27
C PRO A 107 18.22 11.76 4.49
N VAL A 108 17.37 12.70 4.89
CA VAL A 108 17.38 14.07 4.43
C VAL A 108 18.06 14.91 5.53
N CYS A 109 19.16 15.57 5.18
CA CYS A 109 19.97 16.33 6.12
C CYS A 109 20.07 17.80 5.66
N ASP A 110 20.13 18.73 6.62
CA ASP A 110 20.26 20.18 6.34
C ASP A 110 21.69 20.71 6.43
N ASP A 111 22.62 19.89 6.92
CA ASP A 111 24.02 20.23 7.06
C ASP A 111 24.87 19.63 5.92
N ALA A 112 26.02 20.27 5.68
CA ALA A 112 26.96 19.84 4.64
C ALA A 112 27.68 18.53 4.98
N GLN A 113 27.77 18.17 6.25
CA GLN A 113 28.35 16.94 6.77
C GLN A 113 27.36 15.76 6.72
N GLY A 114 26.06 16.08 6.60
CA GLY A 114 25.01 15.10 6.60
C GLY A 114 24.73 14.49 7.98
N GLU A 115 25.16 15.13 9.06
CA GLU A 115 25.00 14.64 10.43
C GLU A 115 23.64 14.98 11.02
N HIS A 116 23.09 16.16 10.65
CA HIS A 116 21.80 16.62 11.16
C HIS A 116 20.64 16.16 10.29
N LEU A 117 20.02 15.04 10.66
CA LEU A 117 18.88 14.48 9.97
C LEU A 117 17.62 15.29 10.27
N ILE A 118 16.98 15.80 9.22
CA ILE A 118 15.74 16.58 9.27
C ILE A 118 14.53 15.85 8.68
N GLY A 119 14.74 14.72 7.98
CA GLY A 119 13.64 13.99 7.37
C GLY A 119 14.09 12.73 6.64
N PHE A 120 13.18 12.19 5.84
CA PHE A 120 13.32 10.90 5.18
C PHE A 120 12.81 10.94 3.74
N TYR A 121 13.45 10.19 2.86
CA TYR A 121 13.04 10.05 1.47
C TYR A 121 13.01 8.57 1.05
N PRO A 122 11.88 8.05 0.51
CA PRO A 122 11.76 6.65 0.11
C PRO A 122 12.39 6.44 -1.26
N LEU A 123 13.33 5.52 -1.36
CA LEU A 123 14.03 5.15 -2.59
C LEU A 123 13.37 3.93 -3.24
N VAL A 124 13.39 3.88 -4.57
CA VAL A 124 12.93 2.72 -5.34
C VAL A 124 14.09 1.77 -5.55
N PRO A 125 14.04 0.50 -5.08
CA PRO A 125 15.15 -0.44 -5.11
C PRO A 125 15.72 -0.72 -6.52
N SER A 126 14.89 -0.68 -7.56
CA SER A 126 15.33 -0.87 -8.95
C SER A 126 16.28 0.22 -9.46
N LYS A 127 16.33 1.37 -8.78
CA LYS A 127 17.23 2.49 -9.08
C LYS A 127 18.43 2.54 -8.13
N CYS A 128 18.58 1.55 -7.26
CA CYS A 128 19.62 1.48 -6.24
C CYS A 128 20.67 0.44 -6.61
N GLU A 129 21.94 0.83 -6.47
CA GLU A 129 23.08 -0.06 -6.63
C GLU A 129 24.00 0.03 -5.42
N LEU A 130 24.56 -1.10 -5.01
CA LEU A 130 25.59 -1.14 -3.98
C LEU A 130 26.94 -0.98 -4.62
N VAL A 131 27.73 -0.03 -4.15
CA VAL A 131 29.08 0.24 -4.61
C VAL A 131 30.03 0.32 -3.42
N THR A 132 31.23 -0.26 -3.56
CA THR A 132 32.24 -0.20 -2.50
C THR A 132 33.34 0.76 -2.91
N VAL A 133 33.66 1.70 -2.01
CA VAL A 133 34.76 2.66 -2.21
C VAL A 133 35.59 2.67 -0.92
N ASN A 134 36.89 2.39 -1.04
CA ASN A 134 37.80 2.35 0.11
C ASN A 134 37.29 1.48 1.28
N ASN A 135 36.79 0.30 1.00
CA ASN A 135 36.23 -0.64 1.96
C ASN A 135 34.96 -0.18 2.68
N THR A 136 34.35 0.94 2.25
CA THR A 136 33.04 1.42 2.75
C THR A 136 31.99 1.15 1.68
N VAL A 137 30.85 0.57 2.08
CA VAL A 137 29.73 0.28 1.19
C VAL A 137 28.84 1.50 1.11
N TYR A 138 28.47 1.88 -0.12
CA TYR A 138 27.54 2.96 -0.41
C TYR A 138 26.35 2.44 -1.19
N LEU A 139 25.18 2.98 -0.91
CA LEU A 139 24.00 2.86 -1.76
C LEU A 139 24.04 4.00 -2.78
N ARG A 140 24.21 3.66 -4.06
CA ARG A 140 24.12 4.61 -5.16
C ARG A 140 22.70 4.61 -5.70
N TYR A 141 22.10 5.79 -5.81
CA TYR A 141 20.75 5.97 -6.32
C TYR A 141 20.76 6.86 -7.55
N ASN A 142 20.05 6.42 -8.59
CA ASN A 142 19.88 7.19 -9.83
C ASN A 142 18.58 8.03 -9.74
N PHE A 143 18.72 9.35 -9.64
CA PHE A 143 17.56 10.26 -9.59
C PHE A 143 16.94 10.48 -10.96
N ALA A 144 17.74 10.86 -11.96
CA ALA A 144 17.31 11.05 -13.34
C ALA A 144 18.52 11.12 -14.28
N GLY A 145 18.50 10.37 -15.34
CA GLY A 145 19.57 10.38 -16.35
C GLY A 145 20.94 10.07 -15.75
N SER A 146 21.85 11.04 -15.78
CA SER A 146 23.23 10.91 -15.26
C SER A 146 23.42 11.41 -13.82
N VAL A 147 22.33 11.76 -13.13
CA VAL A 147 22.42 12.32 -11.76
C VAL A 147 22.34 11.19 -10.75
N TYR A 148 23.45 10.95 -10.06
CA TYR A 148 23.55 9.93 -9.03
C TYR A 148 23.81 10.57 -7.67
N GLY A 149 23.13 10.05 -6.64
CA GLY A 149 23.49 10.26 -5.23
C GLY A 149 24.12 8.98 -4.67
N ALA A 150 25.00 9.11 -3.69
CA ALA A 150 25.53 7.98 -2.95
C ALA A 150 25.44 8.25 -1.45
N ILE A 151 24.95 7.29 -0.71
CA ILE A 151 24.75 7.35 0.74
C ILE A 151 25.53 6.19 1.35
N GLU A 152 26.23 6.41 2.46
CA GLU A 152 26.82 5.33 3.23
C GLU A 152 25.72 4.34 3.63
N PHE A 153 25.97 3.05 3.37
CA PHE A 153 24.94 2.03 3.50
C PHE A 153 24.41 1.89 4.93
N ASP A 154 25.25 2.14 5.92
CA ASP A 154 24.87 2.09 7.34
C ASP A 154 23.87 3.17 7.75
N ARG A 155 23.78 4.25 6.97
CA ARG A 155 22.86 5.38 7.19
C ARG A 155 21.53 5.22 6.46
N VAL A 156 21.43 4.21 5.59
CA VAL A 156 20.23 3.92 4.83
C VAL A 156 19.28 3.09 5.68
N GLY A 157 18.05 3.55 5.81
CA GLY A 157 16.97 2.75 6.40
C GLY A 157 16.59 1.62 5.44
N ARG A 158 16.44 0.42 5.97
CA ARG A 158 16.10 -0.78 5.19
C ARG A 158 14.89 -1.45 5.78
N MET A 159 13.89 -1.67 4.97
CA MET A 159 12.72 -2.48 5.27
C MET A 159 12.62 -3.58 4.23
N MET A 160 12.47 -4.82 4.64
CA MET A 160 12.54 -5.99 3.76
C MET A 160 11.51 -7.03 4.15
N GLN A 161 10.93 -7.69 3.13
CA GLN A 161 10.10 -8.89 3.29
C GLN A 161 10.79 -10.07 2.60
N TYR A 162 10.45 -11.30 3.03
CA TYR A 162 10.92 -12.53 2.38
C TYR A 162 12.45 -12.61 2.21
N TYR A 163 13.22 -12.14 3.20
CA TYR A 163 14.68 -12.26 3.17
C TYR A 163 15.11 -13.64 3.69
N PHE A 164 15.53 -14.46 2.74
CA PHE A 164 15.97 -15.82 3.01
C PHE A 164 17.37 -16.10 2.49
N ARG A 165 17.69 -15.66 1.26
CA ARG A 165 18.99 -15.94 0.63
C ARG A 165 19.99 -14.81 0.80
N ASP A 166 19.53 -13.59 0.97
CA ASP A 166 20.34 -12.38 1.05
C ASP A 166 19.99 -11.61 2.32
N GLU A 167 20.99 -11.14 3.05
CA GLU A 167 20.84 -10.35 4.27
C GLU A 167 20.59 -8.85 3.97
N ILE A 168 20.81 -8.43 2.73
CA ILE A 168 20.73 -7.04 2.29
C ILE A 168 19.42 -6.76 1.56
N ARG A 169 18.89 -7.76 0.87
CA ARG A 169 17.66 -7.64 0.07
C ARG A 169 16.73 -8.81 0.32
N GLY A 170 15.45 -8.49 0.42
CA GLY A 170 14.38 -9.48 0.34
C GLY A 170 14.22 -10.01 -1.07
N GLU A 171 13.69 -11.22 -1.18
CA GLU A 171 13.39 -11.85 -2.47
C GLU A 171 12.27 -11.07 -3.20
N GLY A 172 12.33 -11.08 -4.52
CA GLY A 172 11.30 -10.46 -5.35
C GLY A 172 9.98 -11.25 -5.33
N ASN A 173 9.03 -10.80 -6.14
CA ASN A 173 7.71 -11.43 -6.26
C ASN A 173 7.68 -12.53 -7.35
N GLU A 174 8.82 -13.21 -7.60
CA GLU A 174 8.91 -14.27 -8.62
C GLU A 174 7.98 -15.44 -8.33
N SER A 175 7.67 -15.70 -7.05
CA SER A 175 6.72 -16.73 -6.62
C SER A 175 5.29 -16.48 -7.14
N LEU A 176 4.95 -15.22 -7.44
CA LEU A 176 3.64 -14.82 -7.98
C LEU A 176 3.56 -14.99 -9.50
N ARG A 177 4.70 -15.14 -10.19
CA ARG A 177 4.77 -15.17 -11.67
C ARG A 177 3.83 -16.20 -12.31
N PRO A 178 3.75 -17.46 -11.84
CA PRO A 178 2.80 -18.43 -12.44
C PRO A 178 1.34 -17.98 -12.36
N THR A 179 0.95 -17.32 -11.26
CA THR A 179 -0.40 -16.76 -11.10
C THR A 179 -0.64 -15.61 -12.07
N MET A 180 0.38 -14.76 -12.28
CA MET A 180 0.32 -13.65 -13.23
C MET A 180 0.19 -14.13 -14.67
N ASP A 181 0.92 -15.17 -15.05
CA ASP A 181 0.84 -15.79 -16.38
C ASP A 181 -0.57 -16.37 -16.63
N MET A 182 -1.18 -16.96 -15.60
CA MET A 182 -2.58 -17.44 -15.69
C MET A 182 -3.57 -16.29 -15.88
N ILE A 183 -3.41 -15.17 -15.15
CA ILE A 183 -4.26 -13.98 -15.32
C ILE A 183 -4.13 -13.44 -16.73
N HIS A 184 -2.92 -13.34 -17.24
CA HIS A 184 -2.66 -12.84 -18.59
C HIS A 184 -3.31 -13.74 -19.65
N ALA A 185 -3.10 -15.06 -19.58
CA ALA A 185 -3.69 -16.03 -20.49
C ALA A 185 -5.22 -16.01 -20.44
N GLN A 186 -5.84 -15.84 -19.26
CA GLN A 186 -7.28 -15.71 -19.13
C GLN A 186 -7.80 -14.43 -19.78
N ASN A 187 -7.15 -13.28 -19.54
CA ASN A 187 -7.53 -12.02 -20.15
C ASN A 187 -7.45 -12.08 -21.68
N GLU A 188 -6.38 -12.67 -22.23
CA GLU A 188 -6.26 -12.91 -23.66
C GLU A 188 -7.38 -13.84 -24.18
N GLY A 189 -7.66 -14.93 -23.44
CA GLY A 189 -8.75 -15.85 -23.78
C GLY A 189 -10.11 -15.16 -23.79
N ILE A 190 -10.40 -14.27 -22.85
CA ILE A 190 -11.62 -13.46 -22.82
C ILE A 190 -11.69 -12.53 -24.03
N VAL A 191 -10.60 -11.80 -24.30
CA VAL A 191 -10.53 -10.87 -25.45
C VAL A 191 -10.75 -11.62 -26.77
N GLU A 192 -10.07 -12.75 -26.95
CA GLU A 192 -10.25 -13.59 -28.14
C GLU A 192 -11.65 -14.21 -28.20
N GLY A 193 -12.21 -14.62 -27.05
CA GLY A 193 -13.58 -15.08 -26.93
C GLY A 193 -14.59 -14.04 -27.39
N VAL A 194 -14.44 -12.79 -26.91
CA VAL A 194 -15.29 -11.65 -27.31
C VAL A 194 -15.14 -11.36 -28.79
N LYS A 195 -13.91 -11.26 -29.32
CA LYS A 195 -13.66 -11.06 -30.76
C LYS A 195 -14.25 -12.18 -31.59
N SER A 196 -14.07 -13.44 -31.18
CA SER A 196 -14.58 -14.61 -31.91
C SER A 196 -16.10 -14.72 -31.87
N SER A 197 -16.75 -14.22 -30.82
CA SER A 197 -18.22 -14.21 -30.72
C SER A 197 -18.87 -13.21 -31.68
N ALA A 198 -18.15 -12.17 -32.09
CA ALA A 198 -18.62 -11.19 -33.08
C ALA A 198 -18.61 -11.76 -34.51
N PHE A 199 -17.90 -12.85 -34.74
CA PHE A 199 -17.84 -13.49 -36.06
C PHE A 199 -18.84 -14.65 -36.17
N ILE A 200 -19.82 -14.49 -37.03
CA ILE A 200 -20.75 -15.58 -37.41
C ILE A 200 -19.93 -16.61 -38.19
N ARG A 201 -19.89 -17.86 -37.69
CA ARG A 201 -19.18 -18.95 -38.33
C ARG A 201 -20.18 -19.85 -39.01
N PHE A 202 -19.91 -20.21 -40.26
CA PHE A 202 -20.71 -21.14 -41.02
C PHE A 202 -19.86 -22.33 -41.47
N ILE A 203 -20.44 -23.53 -41.45
CA ILE A 203 -19.92 -24.67 -42.13
C ILE A 203 -20.78 -24.86 -43.40
N ALA A 204 -20.17 -24.67 -44.55
CA ALA A 204 -20.79 -24.88 -45.84
C ALA A 204 -20.25 -26.18 -46.46
N ARG A 205 -21.13 -27.12 -46.77
CA ARG A 205 -20.78 -28.34 -47.49
C ARG A 205 -21.03 -28.14 -48.98
N VAL A 206 -19.95 -28.29 -49.77
CA VAL A 206 -20.05 -28.22 -51.23
C VAL A 206 -20.28 -29.60 -51.80
N GLY A 207 -21.25 -29.76 -52.71
CA GLY A 207 -21.65 -31.05 -53.27
C GLY A 207 -20.62 -31.70 -54.18
N ASN A 208 -19.64 -30.96 -54.69
CA ASN A 208 -18.59 -31.44 -55.60
C ASN A 208 -17.22 -31.45 -54.95
N VAL A 209 -16.35 -32.37 -55.37
CA VAL A 209 -14.97 -32.41 -54.94
C VAL A 209 -14.20 -31.22 -55.53
N LEU A 210 -13.71 -30.32 -54.69
CA LEU A 210 -12.94 -29.13 -55.08
C LEU A 210 -11.45 -29.39 -54.91
N LYS A 211 -10.64 -28.84 -55.84
CA LYS A 211 -9.19 -28.77 -55.67
C LYS A 211 -8.84 -27.75 -54.62
N GLU A 212 -7.70 -27.93 -53.95
CA GLU A 212 -7.27 -27.10 -52.80
C GLU A 212 -7.23 -25.58 -53.09
N GLY A 213 -6.84 -25.16 -54.28
CA GLY A 213 -6.87 -23.76 -54.70
C GLY A 213 -8.28 -23.19 -54.83
N THR A 214 -9.22 -24.01 -55.34
CA THR A 214 -10.64 -23.63 -55.50
C THR A 214 -11.34 -23.50 -54.16
N ILE A 215 -10.90 -24.23 -53.13
CA ILE A 215 -11.46 -24.11 -51.77
C ILE A 215 -11.14 -22.75 -51.16
N LYS A 216 -9.93 -22.26 -51.33
CA LYS A 216 -9.52 -20.91 -50.84
C LYS A 216 -10.30 -19.79 -51.56
N ASP A 217 -10.48 -19.89 -52.85
CA ASP A 217 -11.22 -18.92 -53.62
C ASP A 217 -12.70 -18.92 -53.23
N GLU A 218 -13.27 -20.07 -52.94
CA GLU A 218 -14.64 -20.22 -52.52
C GLU A 218 -14.85 -19.71 -51.09
N GLN A 219 -13.89 -19.93 -50.18
CA GLN A 219 -13.90 -19.33 -48.84
C GLN A 219 -13.84 -17.79 -48.91
N LYS A 220 -13.06 -17.25 -49.84
CA LYS A 220 -12.95 -15.79 -50.03
C LYS A 220 -14.26 -15.22 -50.55
N ARG A 221 -14.86 -15.84 -51.57
CA ARG A 221 -16.19 -15.49 -52.14
C ARG A 221 -17.29 -15.56 -51.10
N PHE A 222 -17.32 -16.64 -50.29
CA PHE A 222 -18.31 -16.78 -49.22
C PHE A 222 -18.17 -15.67 -48.17
N ARG A 223 -16.93 -15.32 -47.81
CA ARG A 223 -16.68 -14.23 -46.88
C ARG A 223 -17.11 -12.88 -47.44
N GLU A 224 -16.77 -12.59 -48.66
CA GLU A 224 -17.08 -11.30 -49.32
C GLU A 224 -18.61 -11.13 -49.57
N ASN A 225 -19.32 -12.22 -49.93
CA ASN A 225 -20.74 -12.13 -50.24
C ASN A 225 -21.66 -12.34 -49.04
N ALA A 226 -21.27 -13.21 -48.09
CA ALA A 226 -22.16 -13.61 -46.98
C ALA A 226 -21.85 -12.94 -45.66
N LEU A 227 -20.61 -12.48 -45.46
CA LEU A 227 -20.18 -11.90 -44.19
C LEU A 227 -19.77 -10.41 -44.28
N ASN A 228 -20.05 -9.77 -45.42
CA ASN A 228 -19.78 -8.32 -45.55
C ASN A 228 -20.80 -7.52 -44.72
N PRO A 229 -20.31 -6.65 -43.76
CA PRO A 229 -21.18 -5.80 -42.95
C PRO A 229 -22.06 -4.84 -43.77
N GLU A 230 -21.64 -4.55 -45.00
CA GLU A 230 -22.40 -3.66 -45.91
C GLU A 230 -23.64 -4.34 -46.52
N ASN A 231 -23.82 -5.66 -46.40
CA ASN A 231 -25.02 -6.34 -46.77
C ASN A 231 -26.12 -6.15 -45.72
N ASN A 232 -26.74 -5.01 -45.74
CA ASN A 232 -27.72 -4.49 -44.75
C ASN A 232 -29.05 -5.30 -44.69
N GLY A 233 -29.18 -6.45 -45.33
CA GLY A 233 -30.44 -7.14 -45.42
C GLY A 233 -30.65 -8.31 -44.47
N GLY A 234 -29.61 -8.78 -43.79
CA GLY A 234 -29.71 -9.99 -42.91
C GLY A 234 -30.11 -11.28 -43.63
N VAL A 235 -30.29 -11.23 -44.93
CA VAL A 235 -30.70 -12.38 -45.75
C VAL A 235 -29.49 -12.88 -46.53
N MET A 236 -29.07 -14.10 -46.24
CA MET A 236 -28.02 -14.78 -46.96
C MET A 236 -28.67 -15.68 -48.03
N ILE A 237 -28.39 -15.44 -49.30
CA ILE A 237 -28.82 -16.29 -50.40
C ILE A 237 -27.65 -17.20 -50.77
N PHE A 238 -27.88 -18.49 -50.71
CA PHE A 238 -26.92 -19.52 -51.07
C PHE A 238 -27.25 -20.11 -52.43
N ASP A 239 -26.24 -20.31 -53.27
CA ASP A 239 -26.33 -21.00 -54.53
C ASP A 239 -26.55 -22.50 -54.28
N SER A 240 -27.23 -23.17 -55.19
CA SER A 240 -27.45 -24.64 -55.21
C SER A 240 -26.17 -25.48 -55.14
N LYS A 241 -25.03 -24.85 -55.30
CA LYS A 241 -23.70 -25.39 -55.13
C LYS A 241 -23.39 -25.82 -53.67
N TYR A 242 -24.03 -25.19 -52.70
CA TYR A 242 -23.90 -25.56 -51.29
C TYR A 242 -24.98 -26.55 -50.89
N ALA A 243 -24.58 -27.81 -50.62
CA ALA A 243 -25.50 -28.86 -50.24
C ALA A 243 -26.09 -28.67 -48.84
N GLU A 244 -25.33 -28.02 -47.97
CA GLU A 244 -25.74 -27.77 -46.59
C GLU A 244 -24.95 -26.57 -46.04
N VAL A 245 -25.63 -25.64 -45.38
CA VAL A 245 -24.99 -24.52 -44.66
C VAL A 245 -25.55 -24.52 -43.25
N LYS A 246 -24.67 -24.72 -42.28
CA LYS A 246 -25.02 -24.66 -40.87
C LYS A 246 -24.27 -23.54 -40.19
N GLN A 247 -24.98 -22.75 -39.42
CA GLN A 247 -24.36 -21.81 -38.51
C GLN A 247 -23.74 -22.59 -37.34
N VAL A 248 -22.46 -22.34 -37.07
CA VAL A 248 -21.79 -22.90 -35.90
C VAL A 248 -21.95 -21.89 -34.79
N ASN A 249 -22.83 -22.20 -33.85
CA ASN A 249 -22.85 -21.45 -32.58
C ASN A 249 -21.60 -21.80 -31.82
N SER A 250 -20.56 -20.95 -31.94
CA SER A 250 -19.44 -21.07 -31.04
C SER A 250 -19.86 -20.47 -29.70
N THR A 251 -20.06 -21.33 -28.71
CA THR A 251 -20.09 -20.84 -27.33
C THR A 251 -18.75 -20.14 -27.08
N PRO A 252 -18.76 -18.84 -26.75
CA PRO A 252 -17.52 -18.18 -26.41
C PRO A 252 -16.85 -18.94 -25.26
N PHE A 253 -15.51 -18.98 -25.27
CA PHE A 253 -14.78 -19.52 -24.13
C PHE A 253 -15.14 -18.68 -22.92
N VAL A 254 -15.92 -19.25 -22.01
CA VAL A 254 -16.29 -18.61 -20.73
C VAL A 254 -15.32 -19.17 -19.70
N VAL A 255 -14.51 -18.30 -19.15
CA VAL A 255 -13.66 -18.66 -18.01
C VAL A 255 -14.58 -19.00 -16.84
N ASP A 256 -14.32 -20.13 -16.17
CA ASP A 256 -15.08 -20.52 -14.98
C ASP A 256 -14.87 -19.48 -13.86
N ASP A 257 -15.97 -18.93 -13.36
CA ASP A 257 -15.96 -17.93 -12.29
C ASP A 257 -15.19 -18.42 -11.05
N LYS A 258 -15.25 -19.73 -10.75
CA LYS A 258 -14.49 -20.32 -9.64
C LYS A 258 -12.99 -20.28 -9.87
N GLN A 259 -12.52 -20.50 -11.10
CA GLN A 259 -11.10 -20.39 -11.43
C GLN A 259 -10.64 -18.95 -11.31
N MET A 260 -11.43 -18.00 -11.79
CA MET A 260 -11.16 -16.57 -11.63
C MET A 260 -11.07 -16.17 -10.16
N GLN A 261 -11.95 -16.70 -9.32
CA GLN A 261 -11.94 -16.42 -7.88
C GLN A 261 -10.68 -16.98 -7.20
N ILE A 262 -10.32 -18.24 -7.49
CA ILE A 262 -9.11 -18.86 -6.94
C ILE A 262 -7.86 -18.05 -7.31
N ILE A 263 -7.75 -17.58 -8.54
CA ILE A 263 -6.61 -16.78 -8.99
C ILE A 263 -6.56 -15.44 -8.27
N ARG A 264 -7.71 -14.77 -8.11
CA ARG A 264 -7.79 -13.52 -7.32
C ARG A 264 -7.40 -13.75 -5.87
N ASP A 265 -7.90 -14.81 -5.26
CA ASP A 265 -7.60 -15.17 -3.88
C ASP A 265 -6.10 -15.45 -3.69
N ASN A 266 -5.46 -16.14 -4.64
CA ASN A 266 -4.01 -16.35 -4.60
C ASN A 266 -3.21 -15.04 -4.62
N VAL A 267 -3.61 -14.07 -5.46
CA VAL A 267 -2.98 -12.74 -5.48
C VAL A 267 -3.21 -12.03 -4.14
N TYR A 268 -4.44 -12.05 -3.64
CA TYR A 268 -4.77 -11.37 -2.38
C TYR A 268 -4.06 -11.99 -1.18
N MET A 269 -3.97 -13.32 -1.11
CA MET A 269 -3.21 -14.03 -0.07
C MET A 269 -1.72 -13.71 -0.12
N HIS A 270 -1.13 -13.58 -1.32
CA HIS A 270 0.27 -13.18 -1.47
C HIS A 270 0.55 -11.81 -0.86
N PHE A 271 -0.39 -10.87 -0.96
CA PHE A 271 -0.26 -9.53 -0.39
C PHE A 271 -0.85 -9.39 1.02
N GLY A 272 -1.28 -10.51 1.64
CA GLY A 272 -1.84 -10.50 2.99
C GLY A 272 -3.19 -9.78 3.11
N THR A 273 -3.98 -9.76 2.04
CA THR A 273 -5.29 -9.10 2.00
C THR A 273 -6.39 -10.03 1.51
N ASN A 274 -7.60 -9.54 1.40
CA ASN A 274 -8.73 -10.25 0.84
C ASN A 274 -9.69 -9.29 0.11
N GLU A 275 -10.61 -9.86 -0.66
CA GLU A 275 -11.57 -9.10 -1.47
C GLU A 275 -12.39 -8.10 -0.64
N LYS A 276 -12.80 -8.47 0.59
CA LYS A 276 -13.60 -7.60 1.47
C LYS A 276 -12.83 -6.38 1.94
N ILE A 277 -11.54 -6.53 2.25
CA ILE A 277 -10.67 -5.40 2.60
C ILE A 277 -10.53 -4.45 1.41
N ILE A 278 -10.31 -4.98 0.21
CA ILE A 278 -10.14 -4.17 -1.00
C ILE A 278 -11.43 -3.41 -1.37
N LYS A 279 -12.59 -4.05 -1.19
CA LYS A 279 -13.91 -3.44 -1.46
C LYS A 279 -14.44 -2.56 -0.32
N ASN A 280 -13.74 -2.50 0.82
CA ASN A 280 -14.21 -1.84 2.04
C ASN A 280 -15.54 -2.41 2.60
N GLU A 281 -15.75 -3.71 2.42
CA GLU A 281 -16.93 -4.46 2.90
C GLU A 281 -16.60 -5.38 4.10
N TYR A 282 -15.63 -5.00 4.90
CA TYR A 282 -15.10 -5.81 6.00
C TYR A 282 -15.88 -5.61 7.31
N SER A 283 -15.95 -6.68 8.11
CA SER A 283 -16.41 -6.57 9.50
C SER A 283 -15.30 -6.02 10.42
N PRO A 284 -15.62 -5.51 11.61
CA PRO A 284 -14.61 -5.05 12.58
C PRO A 284 -13.58 -6.12 12.93
N GLU A 285 -13.98 -7.39 13.01
CA GLU A 285 -13.08 -8.52 13.29
C GLU A 285 -12.11 -8.77 12.14
N GLN A 286 -12.60 -8.72 10.89
CA GLN A 286 -11.79 -8.88 9.67
C GLN A 286 -10.79 -7.74 9.55
N TRP A 287 -11.23 -6.53 9.85
CA TRP A 287 -10.37 -5.37 9.90
C TRP A 287 -9.27 -5.52 10.96
N SER A 288 -9.65 -5.89 12.19
CA SER A 288 -8.69 -6.08 13.28
C SER A 288 -7.64 -7.15 12.96
N ALA A 289 -8.07 -8.27 12.34
CA ALA A 289 -7.16 -9.32 11.92
C ALA A 289 -6.17 -8.84 10.85
N TYR A 290 -6.67 -8.12 9.84
CA TYR A 290 -5.84 -7.53 8.78
C TYR A 290 -4.85 -6.50 9.34
N CYS A 291 -5.29 -5.59 10.21
CA CYS A 291 -4.40 -4.60 10.81
C CYS A 291 -3.28 -5.25 11.62
N LYS A 292 -3.61 -6.25 12.43
CA LYS A 292 -2.62 -6.98 13.25
C LYS A 292 -1.66 -7.81 12.40
N GLY A 293 -2.12 -8.36 11.28
CA GLY A 293 -1.32 -9.22 10.40
C GLY A 293 -0.42 -8.45 9.45
N GLU A 294 -0.86 -7.28 8.96
CA GLU A 294 -0.20 -6.58 7.86
C GLU A 294 0.24 -5.15 8.22
N VAL A 295 -0.68 -4.36 8.78
CA VAL A 295 -0.41 -2.93 9.01
C VAL A 295 0.47 -2.71 10.24
N GLU A 296 0.20 -3.40 11.35
CA GLU A 296 0.99 -3.27 12.58
C GLU A 296 2.44 -3.77 12.41
N PRO A 297 2.72 -4.91 11.75
CA PRO A 297 4.10 -5.32 11.49
C PRO A 297 4.87 -4.29 10.64
N PHE A 298 4.25 -3.75 9.60
CA PHE A 298 4.84 -2.68 8.81
C PHE A 298 5.12 -1.43 9.67
N ALA A 299 4.16 -1.01 10.50
CA ALA A 299 4.30 0.14 11.37
C ALA A 299 5.43 -0.06 12.39
N LEU A 300 5.56 -1.27 12.94
CA LEU A 300 6.63 -1.62 13.88
C LEU A 300 8.00 -1.58 13.21
N GLU A 301 8.14 -2.23 12.05
CA GLU A 301 9.40 -2.23 11.29
C GLU A 301 9.81 -0.81 10.89
N ALA A 302 8.88 -0.04 10.32
CA ALA A 302 9.12 1.34 9.97
C ALA A 302 9.51 2.19 11.20
N SER A 303 8.87 1.98 12.35
CA SER A 303 9.20 2.67 13.61
C SER A 303 10.63 2.39 14.05
N LEU A 304 11.05 1.12 14.01
CA LEU A 304 12.40 0.71 14.39
C LEU A 304 13.46 1.29 13.44
N VAL A 305 13.18 1.24 12.14
CA VAL A 305 14.10 1.76 11.11
C VAL A 305 14.26 3.27 11.24
N HIS A 306 13.17 4.03 11.34
CA HIS A 306 13.24 5.47 11.50
C HIS A 306 13.91 5.89 12.81
N THR A 307 13.64 5.16 13.90
CA THR A 307 14.30 5.39 15.20
C THR A 307 15.81 5.23 15.09
N ARG A 308 16.27 4.11 14.47
CA ARG A 308 17.69 3.85 14.28
C ARG A 308 18.38 4.86 13.36
N MET A 309 17.69 5.36 12.35
CA MET A 309 18.22 6.38 11.45
C MET A 309 18.39 7.75 12.14
N LYS A 310 17.49 8.07 13.09
CA LYS A 310 17.47 9.39 13.74
C LYS A 310 18.33 9.45 14.97
N TYR A 311 18.28 8.42 15.81
CA TYR A 311 18.86 8.45 17.15
C TYR A 311 20.04 7.50 17.29
N THR A 312 21.00 7.91 18.09
CA THR A 312 22.11 7.05 18.54
C THR A 312 21.62 6.01 19.54
N GLU A 313 22.37 4.94 19.74
CA GLU A 313 22.04 3.88 20.72
C GLU A 313 21.84 4.42 22.15
N ARG A 314 22.62 5.46 22.50
CA ARG A 314 22.53 6.11 23.80
C ARG A 314 21.21 6.86 23.98
N GLU A 315 20.75 7.57 22.94
CA GLU A 315 19.48 8.27 22.92
C GLU A 315 18.30 7.31 22.92
N ILE A 316 18.40 6.21 22.17
CA ILE A 316 17.39 5.14 22.17
C ILE A 316 17.26 4.53 23.57
N SER A 317 18.38 4.23 24.23
CA SER A 317 18.39 3.71 25.61
C SER A 317 17.78 4.70 26.62
N SER A 318 17.82 6.00 26.33
CA SER A 318 17.17 7.06 27.12
C SER A 318 15.69 7.26 26.79
N GLY A 319 15.08 6.39 25.95
CA GLY A 319 13.66 6.41 25.65
C GLY A 319 13.28 7.24 24.42
N ASN A 320 14.25 7.77 23.65
CA ASN A 320 13.96 8.47 22.40
C ASN A 320 13.59 7.46 21.30
N LYS A 321 12.45 7.66 20.66
CA LYS A 321 11.97 6.80 19.58
C LYS A 321 10.96 7.50 18.68
N ILE A 322 10.92 7.05 17.45
CA ILE A 322 9.86 7.38 16.50
C ILE A 322 8.92 6.16 16.45
N TYR A 323 7.65 6.39 16.66
CA TYR A 323 6.64 5.35 16.66
C TYR A 323 5.52 5.70 15.70
N LEU A 324 5.24 4.81 14.76
CA LEU A 324 4.11 4.93 13.85
C LEU A 324 2.91 4.24 14.48
N SER A 325 1.97 5.02 14.96
CA SER A 325 0.75 4.54 15.60
C SER A 325 -0.33 4.34 14.55
N SER A 326 -0.90 3.13 14.49
CA SER A 326 -2.23 2.99 13.95
C SER A 326 -3.17 3.52 15.04
N GLY A 327 -3.79 4.66 14.82
CA GLY A 327 -4.79 5.16 15.77
C GLY A 327 -5.87 4.09 15.97
N ARG A 328 -5.62 3.12 16.88
CA ARG A 328 -6.47 1.93 17.07
C ARG A 328 -7.93 2.25 17.26
N LEU A 329 -8.22 3.47 17.70
CA LEU A 329 -9.58 3.94 17.91
C LEU A 329 -10.29 4.36 16.62
N ASP A 330 -9.57 4.67 15.53
CA ASP A 330 -10.20 5.08 14.27
C ASP A 330 -10.91 3.92 13.56
N PHE A 331 -10.61 2.68 13.96
CA PHE A 331 -11.17 1.46 13.39
C PHE A 331 -12.27 0.82 14.25
N ILE A 332 -12.57 1.41 15.40
CA ILE A 332 -13.64 0.95 16.28
C ILE A 332 -14.93 1.71 15.92
N SER A 333 -16.07 1.05 15.99
CA SER A 333 -17.35 1.72 15.75
C SER A 333 -17.51 2.93 16.66
N THR A 334 -18.23 3.96 16.20
CA THR A 334 -18.47 5.17 17.03
C THR A 334 -19.09 4.83 18.39
N GLN A 335 -19.94 3.81 18.43
CA GLN A 335 -20.56 3.34 19.68
C GLN A 335 -19.53 2.71 20.61
N ASP A 336 -18.65 1.85 20.10
CA ASP A 336 -17.61 1.22 20.91
C ASP A 336 -16.55 2.25 21.36
N LYS A 337 -16.24 3.26 20.52
CA LYS A 337 -15.39 4.40 20.91
C LYS A 337 -15.97 5.13 22.12
N ILE A 338 -17.23 5.50 22.04
CA ILE A 338 -17.92 6.22 23.11
C ILE A 338 -17.92 5.38 24.40
N LYS A 339 -18.23 4.09 24.28
CA LYS A 339 -18.21 3.16 25.41
C LYS A 339 -16.83 3.06 26.04
N LEU A 340 -15.78 2.84 25.23
CA LEU A 340 -14.40 2.74 25.68
C LEU A 340 -13.95 4.03 26.39
N ILE A 341 -14.24 5.20 25.80
CA ILE A 341 -13.88 6.50 26.37
C ILE A 341 -14.61 6.72 27.70
N THR A 342 -15.89 6.34 27.79
CA THR A 342 -16.67 6.44 29.01
C THR A 342 -16.06 5.54 30.10
N ASP A 343 -15.75 4.28 29.77
CA ASP A 343 -15.17 3.32 30.71
C ASP A 343 -13.78 3.77 31.21
N LEU A 344 -12.93 4.31 30.31
CA LEU A 344 -11.61 4.83 30.67
C LEU A 344 -11.68 6.10 31.53
N ARG A 345 -12.63 7.00 31.21
CA ARG A 345 -12.84 8.23 31.97
C ARG A 345 -13.40 7.93 33.39
N ASP A 346 -14.34 7.02 33.49
CA ASP A 346 -14.91 6.60 34.77
C ASP A 346 -13.88 5.99 35.73
N ARG A 347 -12.80 5.41 35.14
CA ARG A 347 -11.67 4.83 35.88
C ARG A 347 -10.52 5.81 36.10
N GLY A 348 -10.65 7.06 35.67
CA GLY A 348 -9.60 8.07 35.79
C GLY A 348 -8.37 7.83 34.94
N MET A 349 -8.48 7.03 33.88
CA MET A 349 -7.37 6.70 32.99
C MET A 349 -7.15 7.75 31.90
N ILE A 350 -8.18 8.52 31.57
CA ILE A 350 -8.11 9.61 30.59
C ILE A 350 -8.83 10.85 31.09
N SER A 351 -8.32 12.02 30.69
CA SER A 351 -8.97 13.31 30.92
C SER A 351 -10.13 13.54 29.94
N ALA A 352 -10.92 14.58 30.17
CA ALA A 352 -11.97 14.97 29.24
C ALA A 352 -11.39 15.44 27.89
N ASN A 353 -10.26 16.15 27.90
CA ASN A 353 -9.60 16.61 26.68
C ASN A 353 -9.05 15.44 25.85
N GLU A 354 -8.40 14.46 26.47
CA GLU A 354 -7.95 13.24 25.81
C GLU A 354 -9.11 12.46 25.20
N GLY A 355 -10.23 12.34 25.93
CA GLY A 355 -11.45 11.70 25.40
C GLY A 355 -12.06 12.45 24.21
N ARG A 356 -12.02 13.78 24.23
CA ARG A 356 -12.46 14.64 23.11
C ARG A 356 -11.56 14.51 21.89
N GLU A 357 -10.25 14.49 22.10
CA GLU A 357 -9.25 14.30 21.04
C GLU A 357 -9.43 12.95 20.34
N LEU A 358 -9.69 11.89 21.11
CA LEU A 358 -10.00 10.56 20.57
C LEU A 358 -11.28 10.52 19.71
N LEU A 359 -12.21 11.46 19.91
CA LEU A 359 -13.42 11.64 19.11
C LEU A 359 -13.24 12.68 17.99
N GLY A 360 -12.03 13.25 17.84
CA GLY A 360 -11.76 14.31 16.85
C GLY A 360 -12.34 15.68 17.23
N MET A 361 -12.66 15.90 18.51
CA MET A 361 -13.16 17.17 19.03
C MET A 361 -12.03 18.03 19.58
N THR A 362 -12.16 19.34 19.48
CA THR A 362 -11.18 20.27 20.06
C THR A 362 -11.20 20.25 21.59
N PRO A 363 -10.04 20.37 22.27
CA PRO A 363 -9.95 20.52 23.72
C PRO A 363 -10.77 21.71 24.24
N ILE A 364 -11.24 21.65 25.50
CA ILE A 364 -12.02 22.70 26.16
C ILE A 364 -11.22 23.57 27.12
N GLY A 365 -9.89 23.56 27.03
CA GLY A 365 -8.99 24.28 27.90
C GLY A 365 -8.56 23.47 29.13
N GLU A 366 -7.95 24.14 30.12
CA GLU A 366 -7.35 23.49 31.30
C GLU A 366 -8.35 22.71 32.15
N ASP A 367 -9.61 23.12 32.19
CA ASP A 367 -10.70 22.40 32.91
C ASP A 367 -10.95 21.00 32.34
N GLY A 368 -10.55 20.78 31.08
CA GLY A 368 -10.67 19.46 30.40
C GLY A 368 -9.53 18.50 30.73
N ASP A 369 -8.45 18.92 31.37
CA ASP A 369 -7.29 18.08 31.70
C ASP A 369 -7.43 17.40 33.07
N VAL A 370 -8.55 17.62 33.75
CA VAL A 370 -8.82 17.02 35.05
C VAL A 370 -9.25 15.56 34.89
N PHE A 371 -8.62 14.69 35.68
CA PHE A 371 -8.99 13.27 35.75
C PHE A 371 -10.08 13.08 36.76
N TYR A 372 -11.18 12.42 36.34
CA TYR A 372 -12.30 12.07 37.19
C TYR A 372 -12.30 10.58 37.48
N ILE A 373 -12.52 10.18 38.71
CA ILE A 373 -12.70 8.79 39.09
C ILE A 373 -14.05 8.64 39.75
N ARG A 374 -14.76 7.55 39.50
CA ARG A 374 -16.03 7.23 40.20
C ARG A 374 -15.73 6.98 41.67
N ARG A 375 -16.56 7.53 42.52
CA ARG A 375 -16.46 7.44 44.00
C ARG A 375 -16.61 6.01 44.52
N ASP A 376 -17.13 5.10 43.68
CA ASP A 376 -17.37 3.70 44.01
C ASP A 376 -16.12 2.82 44.00
N TYR A 377 -14.96 3.36 43.51
CA TYR A 377 -13.70 2.65 43.52
C TYR A 377 -12.94 2.94 44.82
N ALA A 378 -12.82 1.91 45.66
CA ALA A 378 -11.93 1.93 46.81
C ALA A 378 -10.64 1.18 46.52
N THR A 379 -9.52 1.62 47.04
CA THR A 379 -8.28 0.86 46.97
C THR A 379 -8.35 -0.40 47.81
N VAL A 380 -7.60 -1.45 47.41
CA VAL A 380 -7.51 -2.67 48.23
C VAL A 380 -7.05 -2.36 49.68
N LYS A 381 -6.27 -1.32 49.89
CA LYS A 381 -5.83 -0.85 51.20
C LYS A 381 -6.96 -0.24 52.01
N GLU A 382 -7.86 0.54 51.36
CA GLU A 382 -9.05 1.13 52.01
C GLU A 382 -10.06 0.06 52.38
N LEU A 383 -10.22 -0.99 51.58
CA LEU A 383 -11.09 -2.12 51.87
C LEU A 383 -10.52 -3.06 52.96
N GLN A 384 -9.22 -3.03 53.19
CA GLN A 384 -8.54 -3.80 54.25
C GLN A 384 -8.34 -3.01 55.53
N ALA A 385 -8.56 -1.68 55.54
CA ALA A 385 -8.54 -0.89 56.73
C ALA A 385 -9.76 -1.26 57.62
N PRO A 386 -9.57 -1.58 58.91
CA PRO A 386 -10.70 -1.78 59.83
C PRO A 386 -11.57 -0.50 59.82
N ALA A 387 -12.87 -0.67 59.73
CA ALA A 387 -13.79 0.46 59.77
C ALA A 387 -13.52 1.28 61.03
N GLU A 388 -12.96 2.49 60.86
CA GLU A 388 -12.88 3.45 61.96
C GLU A 388 -14.31 3.68 62.46
N ALA A 389 -14.49 3.44 63.76
CA ALA A 389 -15.77 3.61 64.41
C ALA A 389 -16.32 5.03 64.18
N ALA A 390 -17.53 5.13 63.67
CA ALA A 390 -18.22 6.39 63.49
C ALA A 390 -18.22 7.15 64.84
N PRO A 391 -17.92 8.46 64.87
CA PRO A 391 -18.00 9.20 66.11
C PRO A 391 -19.44 9.14 66.67
N GLU A 392 -19.55 8.69 67.93
CA GLU A 392 -20.79 8.68 68.67
C GLU A 392 -21.36 10.10 68.64
N SER A 393 -22.62 10.22 68.18
CA SER A 393 -23.38 11.46 68.27
C SER A 393 -23.64 11.76 69.76
N GLU A 394 -22.95 12.78 70.27
CA GLU A 394 -23.30 13.35 71.55
C GLU A 394 -24.83 13.78 71.57
N THR A 395 -25.60 13.00 72.20
CA THR A 395 -26.96 13.41 72.58
C THR A 395 -26.87 14.48 73.64
N ASN A 396 -26.99 15.73 73.23
CA ASN A 396 -27.14 16.85 74.12
C ASN A 396 -28.56 16.84 74.73
N ASN A 397 -28.69 16.29 75.90
CA ASN A 397 -29.83 16.51 76.78
C ASN A 397 -29.71 17.92 77.40
N ALA A 398 -30.49 18.88 76.97
CA ALA A 398 -30.74 20.12 77.67
C ALA A 398 -32.22 20.16 78.13
N VAL A 399 -32.35 20.31 79.40
CA VAL A 399 -33.54 20.58 80.22
C VAL A 399 -34.25 21.88 79.84
#